data_5926249c66cd59300cf8546ab314bf9f
#
_entry.id   5926249c66cd59300cf8546ab314bf9f
#
_cell.length_a   1.000
_cell.length_b   1.000
_cell.length_c   1.000
_cell.angle_alpha   90.00
_cell.angle_beta   90.00
_cell.angle_gamma   90.00
#
_symmetry.space_group_name_H-M   'P 1'
#
loop_
_entity.id
_entity.type
_entity.pdbx_description
1 polymer ?
#
loop_
_entity_poly.entity_id
_entity_poly.type
_entity_poly.pdbx_seq_one_letter_code
_entity_poly.pdbx_strand_id
1 'polypeptide(L)' 'MRLRLARALDLLAEHDDLTTLSLELGFYSHSHFSTAFKHAYGRSPSSFRSAALRR' A
#
# COMPACT_ATOMS: atom_id res chain seq x y z
N MET A 1 -3.79 -8.00 10.17
CA MET A 1 -3.34 -7.78 8.79
C MET A 1 -4.33 -7.00 7.94
N ARG A 2 -5.59 -7.38 7.99
CA ARG A 2 -6.61 -6.69 7.20
C ARG A 2 -6.74 -5.21 7.49
N LEU A 3 -6.72 -4.85 8.77
CA LEU A 3 -6.86 -3.43 9.15
C LEU A 3 -5.72 -2.58 8.61
N ARG A 4 -4.51 -3.16 8.58
CA ARG A 4 -3.36 -2.42 8.07
C ARG A 4 -3.49 -2.17 6.58
N LEU A 5 -3.94 -3.18 5.84
CA LEU A 5 -4.10 -3.03 4.40
C LEU A 5 -5.24 -2.10 4.05
N ALA A 6 -6.32 -2.15 4.80
CA ALA A 6 -7.43 -1.24 4.57
C ALA A 6 -7.01 0.21 4.78
N ARG A 7 -6.20 0.44 5.82
CA ARG A 7 -5.69 1.78 6.08
C ARG A 7 -4.77 2.25 4.97
N ALA A 8 -4.05 1.32 4.34
CA ALA A 8 -3.20 1.67 3.22
C ALA A 8 -3.99 2.27 2.07
N LEU A 9 -5.20 1.80 1.84
CA LEU A 9 -6.03 2.34 0.77
C LEU A 9 -6.31 3.82 0.98
N ASP A 10 -6.50 4.22 2.23
CA ASP A 10 -6.75 5.63 2.56
C ASP A 10 -5.50 6.48 2.43
N LEU A 11 -4.33 5.90 2.72
CA LEU A 11 -3.10 6.67 2.79
C LEU A 11 -2.27 6.67 1.51
N LEU A 12 -2.56 5.77 0.59
CA LEU A 12 -1.76 5.65 -0.63
C LEU A 12 -1.65 6.96 -1.41
N ALA A 13 -2.75 7.68 -1.53
CA ALA A 13 -2.76 8.91 -2.29
C ALA A 13 -2.03 10.05 -1.57
N GLU A 14 -1.89 9.95 -0.26
CA GLU A 14 -1.27 11.00 0.55
C GLU A 14 0.23 10.84 0.73
N HIS A 15 0.74 9.63 0.48
CA HIS A 15 2.15 9.32 0.69
C HIS A 15 2.87 9.14 -0.63
N ASP A 16 3.90 9.94 -0.87
CA ASP A 16 4.71 9.79 -2.07
C ASP A 16 5.66 8.60 -1.95
N ASP A 17 6.10 8.32 -0.72
CA ASP A 17 7.07 7.27 -0.47
C ASP A 17 6.40 6.05 0.12
N LEU A 18 6.23 5.02 -0.71
CA LEU A 18 5.58 3.78 -0.27
C LEU A 18 6.42 3.01 0.75
N THR A 19 7.73 3.20 0.74
CA THR A 19 8.58 2.56 1.73
C THR A 19 8.26 3.10 3.12
N THR A 20 8.16 4.42 3.23
CA THR A 20 7.82 5.04 4.50
C THR A 20 6.42 4.62 4.94
N LEU A 21 5.47 4.60 4.01
CA LEU A 21 4.12 4.19 4.31
C LEU A 21 4.07 2.76 4.86
N SER A 22 4.80 1.86 4.23
CA SER A 22 4.79 0.46 4.66
C SER A 22 5.32 0.32 6.09
N LEU A 23 6.35 1.08 6.43
CA LEU A 23 6.91 1.03 7.78
C LEU A 23 5.95 1.63 8.81
N GLU A 24 5.27 2.71 8.44
CA GLU A 24 4.29 3.32 9.32
C GLU A 24 3.12 2.40 9.61
N LEU A 25 2.78 1.56 8.65
CA LEU A 25 1.70 0.59 8.83
C LEU A 25 2.14 -0.64 9.61
N GLY A 26 3.42 -0.74 9.95
CA GLY A 26 3.92 -1.83 10.76
C GLY A 26 4.39 -3.03 9.96
N PHE A 27 4.63 -2.87 8.67
CA PHE A 27 5.18 -3.94 7.87
C PHE A 27 6.70 -3.98 8.01
N TYR A 28 7.23 -5.16 7.79
CA TYR A 28 8.65 -5.41 7.94
C TYR A 28 9.48 -4.62 6.93
N SER A 29 8.99 -4.53 5.71
CA SER A 29 9.69 -3.85 4.64
C SER A 29 8.69 -3.50 3.55
N HIS A 30 9.15 -2.70 2.59
CA HIS A 30 8.33 -2.36 1.42
C HIS A 30 7.95 -3.62 0.64
N SER A 31 8.89 -4.55 0.50
CA SER A 31 8.61 -5.79 -0.21
C SER A 31 7.54 -6.61 0.48
N HIS A 32 7.59 -6.68 1.80
CA HIS A 32 6.60 -7.39 2.57
C HIS A 32 5.21 -6.77 2.40
N PHE A 33 5.17 -5.45 2.47
CA PHE A 33 3.92 -4.72 2.27
C PHE A 33 3.36 -4.95 0.88
N SER A 34 4.20 -4.84 -0.15
CA SER A 34 3.77 -5.02 -1.53
C SER A 34 3.20 -6.41 -1.76
N THR A 35 3.86 -7.43 -1.22
CA THR A 35 3.40 -8.81 -1.38
C THR A 35 2.05 -9.01 -0.71
N ALA A 36 1.91 -8.52 0.52
CA ALA A 36 0.64 -8.66 1.24
C ALA A 36 -0.48 -7.90 0.55
N PHE A 37 -0.18 -6.71 0.05
CA PHE A 37 -1.17 -5.88 -0.64
C PHE A 37 -1.64 -6.56 -1.92
N LYS A 38 -0.69 -7.07 -2.70
CA LYS A 38 -1.02 -7.74 -3.95
C LYS A 38 -1.88 -8.98 -3.71
N HIS A 39 -1.58 -9.71 -2.64
CA HIS A 39 -2.37 -10.88 -2.28
C HIS A 39 -3.80 -10.52 -1.93
N ALA A 40 -3.97 -9.42 -1.24
CA ALA A 40 -5.30 -9.01 -0.78
C ALA A 40 -6.13 -8.36 -1.87
N TYR A 41 -5.50 -7.56 -2.73
CA TYR A 41 -6.24 -6.75 -3.69
C TYR A 41 -5.95 -7.07 -5.16
N GLY A 42 -5.06 -8.00 -5.43
CA GLY A 42 -4.81 -8.45 -6.77
C GLY A 42 -3.87 -7.58 -7.59
N ARG A 43 -3.35 -6.50 -7.04
CA ARG A 43 -2.40 -5.64 -7.74
C ARG A 43 -1.49 -4.95 -6.73
N SER A 44 -0.33 -4.48 -7.21
CA SER A 44 0.65 -3.85 -6.34
C SER A 44 0.16 -2.50 -5.83
N PRO A 45 0.70 -2.03 -4.70
CA PRO A 45 0.35 -0.70 -4.18
C PRO A 45 0.63 0.41 -5.18
N SER A 46 1.75 0.34 -5.90
CA SER A 46 2.11 1.34 -6.90
C SER A 46 1.08 1.39 -8.02
N SER A 47 0.67 0.23 -8.50
CA SER A 47 -0.31 0.14 -9.55
C SER A 47 -1.66 0.68 -9.09
N PHE A 48 -2.06 0.33 -7.89
CA PHE A 48 -3.31 0.80 -7.30
C PHE A 48 -3.31 2.32 -7.15
N ARG A 49 -2.20 2.85 -6.65
CA ARG A 49 -2.05 4.29 -6.46
C ARG A 49 -2.13 5.04 -7.78
N SER A 50 -1.46 4.54 -8.81
CA SER A 50 -1.50 5.17 -10.12
C SER A 50 -2.93 5.22 -10.67
N ALA A 51 -3.65 4.13 -10.53
CA ALA A 51 -5.04 4.07 -10.99
C ALA A 51 -5.92 5.06 -10.24
N ALA A 52 -5.70 5.18 -8.92
CA ALA A 52 -6.48 6.10 -8.10
C ALA A 52 -6.22 7.56 -8.44
N LEU A 53 -4.98 7.88 -8.76
CA LEU A 53 -4.60 9.27 -9.07
C LEU A 53 -4.92 9.67 -10.50
N ARG A 54 -5.30 8.73 -11.31
CA ARG A 54 -5.56 8.99 -12.72
C ARG A 54 -6.93 9.56 -13.02
N ARG A 55 -7.77 9.64 -12.04
CA ARG A 55 -9.14 10.11 -12.21
C ARG A 55 -9.23 11.60 -12.57
#